data_8a8b0bb32933baa91c3ae823d9fcc180
#
_entry.id   8a8b0bb32933baa91c3ae823d9fcc180
#
_cell.length_a   1.000
_cell.length_b   1.000
_cell.length_c   1.000
_cell.angle_alpha   90.00
_cell.angle_beta   90.00
_cell.angle_gamma   90.00
#
_symmetry.space_group_name_H-M   'P 1'
#
loop_
_entity.id
_entity.type
_entity.pdbx_description
1 polymer ?
#
loop_
_entity_poly.entity_id
_entity_poly.type
_entity_poly.pdbx_seq_one_letter_code
_entity_poly.pdbx_strand_id
1 'polypeptide(L)'
;LHLLSRRQRQMCIRDSAYNAYDDKRTALYLLNNILGGPGMNSRLNVALRERRGLVYNVESNLTSYTDTGAFCIYFGTDPEDVDTCLKLTYKELKRMRDMKMTSSQLAAAKKQLIGQICVASDNFENNALSMAKTFLHYNKFENLAVVCKRIEALTADDLLEVANEMFAEEYLSTLIYR
;
A
#
# COMPACT_ATOMS: atom_id res chain seq x y z
N LEU A 1 -14.47 -15.63 -30.54
CA LEU A 1 -14.67 -14.69 -29.44
C LEU A 1 -14.61 -15.48 -28.13
N HIS A 2 -13.41 -15.71 -27.62
CA HIS A 2 -13.21 -16.26 -26.30
C HIS A 2 -13.50 -15.15 -25.28
N LEU A 3 -14.68 -15.15 -24.72
CA LEU A 3 -14.99 -14.51 -23.47
C LEU A 3 -14.18 -15.22 -22.37
N LEU A 4 -12.97 -14.74 -22.16
CA LEU A 4 -12.19 -15.08 -20.96
C LEU A 4 -12.92 -14.46 -19.78
N SER A 5 -13.80 -15.22 -19.16
CA SER A 5 -14.34 -14.93 -17.84
C SER A 5 -13.16 -14.98 -16.85
N ARG A 6 -12.38 -13.90 -16.80
CA ARG A 6 -11.31 -13.71 -15.84
C ARG A 6 -11.98 -13.44 -14.49
N ARG A 7 -12.05 -14.45 -13.67
CA ARG A 7 -12.57 -14.33 -12.32
C ARG A 7 -11.57 -13.54 -11.50
N GLN A 8 -11.90 -12.29 -11.23
CA GLN A 8 -11.13 -11.46 -10.32
C GLN A 8 -11.32 -11.99 -8.89
N ARG A 9 -10.23 -12.02 -8.13
CA ARG A 9 -10.24 -12.43 -6.74
C ARG A 9 -9.61 -11.34 -5.89
N GLN A 10 -10.34 -10.89 -4.92
CA GLN A 10 -9.96 -9.79 -4.04
C GLN A 10 -9.61 -10.35 -2.67
N MET A 11 -8.51 -9.89 -2.10
CA MET A 11 -8.12 -10.16 -0.73
C MET A 11 -8.13 -8.86 0.06
N CYS A 12 -9.07 -8.70 0.97
CA CYS A 12 -9.04 -7.66 1.97
C CYS A 12 -8.19 -8.15 3.13
N ILE A 13 -7.19 -7.35 3.54
CA ILE A 13 -6.25 -7.80 4.57
C ILE A 13 -6.58 -7.22 5.93
N ARG A 14 -7.09 -6.02 6.02
CA ARG A 14 -7.50 -5.44 7.30
C ARG A 14 -8.64 -4.46 7.11
N ASP A 15 -9.73 -4.70 7.81
CA ASP A 15 -10.89 -3.83 7.90
C ASP A 15 -10.73 -2.66 8.89
N SER A 16 -9.62 -2.64 9.67
CA SER A 16 -9.29 -1.57 10.62
C SER A 16 -7.85 -1.12 10.41
N ALA A 17 -7.61 -0.17 9.52
CA ALA A 17 -6.34 0.53 9.37
C ALA A 17 -6.40 1.88 10.12
N TYR A 18 -5.31 2.64 10.08
CA TYR A 18 -5.24 3.96 10.71
C TYR A 18 -6.22 4.95 10.08
N ASN A 19 -6.92 5.70 10.93
CA ASN A 19 -7.80 6.76 10.50
C ASN A 19 -7.02 7.96 9.94
N ALA A 20 -7.75 8.97 9.45
CA ALA A 20 -7.16 10.12 8.78
C ALA A 20 -6.28 11.00 9.69
N TYR A 21 -6.48 10.93 11.00
CA TYR A 21 -5.79 11.78 12.01
C TYR A 21 -4.62 11.08 12.69
N ASP A 22 -4.41 9.81 12.42
CA ASP A 22 -3.35 9.01 13.06
C ASP A 22 -1.96 9.38 12.50
N ASP A 23 -1.01 9.60 13.39
CA ASP A 23 0.36 9.96 13.02
C ASP A 23 1.08 8.81 12.28
N LYS A 24 0.76 7.55 12.60
CA LYS A 24 1.32 6.36 11.98
C LYS A 24 0.84 6.14 10.54
N ARG A 25 -0.20 6.86 10.10
CA ARG A 25 -0.73 6.77 8.74
C ARG A 25 0.34 7.03 7.66
N THR A 26 1.25 7.98 7.90
CA THR A 26 2.31 8.29 6.92
C THR A 26 3.28 7.09 6.75
N ALA A 27 3.61 6.40 7.83
CA ALA A 27 4.43 5.19 7.77
C ALA A 27 3.71 4.05 7.04
N LEU A 28 2.42 3.86 7.30
CA LEU A 28 1.60 2.88 6.59
C LEU A 28 1.47 3.21 5.10
N TYR A 29 1.37 4.48 4.74
CA TYR A 29 1.34 4.92 3.34
C TYR A 29 2.64 4.57 2.61
N LEU A 30 3.80 4.76 3.26
CA LEU A 30 5.09 4.33 2.71
C LEU A 30 5.18 2.80 2.61
N LEU A 31 4.73 2.06 3.62
CA LEU A 31 4.66 0.59 3.58
C LEU A 31 3.76 0.08 2.44
N ASN A 32 2.60 0.71 2.25
CA ASN A 32 1.70 0.40 1.15
C ASN A 32 2.39 0.58 -0.21
N ASN A 33 3.11 1.68 -0.39
CA ASN A 33 3.85 1.96 -1.62
C ASN A 33 4.95 0.92 -1.89
N ILE A 34 5.67 0.49 -0.85
CA ILE A 34 6.69 -0.56 -0.94
C ILE A 34 6.08 -1.92 -1.28
N LEU A 35 4.94 -2.24 -0.67
CA LEU A 35 4.31 -3.55 -0.78
C LEU A 35 3.65 -3.76 -2.13
N GLY A 36 2.72 -2.90 -2.52
CA GLY A 36 1.90 -3.04 -3.72
C GLY A 36 1.54 -1.70 -4.37
N GLY A 37 2.38 -0.68 -4.20
CA GLY A 37 2.22 0.61 -4.89
C GLY A 37 2.38 0.49 -6.41
N PRO A 38 2.18 1.60 -7.14
CA PRO A 38 2.09 1.60 -8.61
C PRO A 38 3.41 1.26 -9.33
N GLY A 39 4.52 1.19 -8.60
CA GLY A 39 5.83 0.86 -9.17
C GLY A 39 5.96 -0.64 -9.47
N MET A 40 6.52 -0.99 -10.64
CA MET A 40 6.82 -2.38 -11.02
C MET A 40 7.80 -3.06 -10.05
N ASN A 41 8.53 -2.29 -9.27
CA ASN A 41 9.46 -2.75 -8.25
C ASN A 41 8.82 -3.00 -6.88
N SER A 42 7.50 -2.81 -6.74
CA SER A 42 6.80 -3.14 -5.50
C SER A 42 6.90 -4.63 -5.19
N ARG A 43 6.97 -4.98 -3.90
CA ARG A 43 7.29 -6.36 -3.47
C ARG A 43 6.32 -7.39 -4.01
N LEU A 44 5.02 -7.11 -3.99
CA LEU A 44 4.00 -8.02 -4.52
C LEU A 44 4.10 -8.14 -6.05
N ASN A 45 4.32 -7.04 -6.75
CA ASN A 45 4.49 -7.06 -8.19
C ASN A 45 5.68 -7.94 -8.60
N VAL A 46 6.83 -7.75 -7.94
CA VAL A 46 8.01 -8.59 -8.18
C VAL A 46 7.77 -10.05 -7.80
N ALA A 47 7.11 -10.32 -6.67
CA ALA A 47 6.92 -11.68 -6.16
C ALA A 47 5.90 -12.49 -6.98
N LEU A 48 4.79 -11.88 -7.37
CA LEU A 48 3.65 -12.54 -8.00
C LEU A 48 3.66 -12.43 -9.52
N ARG A 49 4.00 -11.25 -10.04
CA ARG A 49 3.93 -10.96 -11.47
C ARG A 49 5.27 -11.16 -12.16
N GLU A 50 6.30 -10.36 -11.80
CA GLU A 50 7.54 -10.32 -12.57
C GLU A 50 8.32 -11.63 -12.53
N ARG A 51 8.40 -12.28 -11.38
CA ARG A 51 9.15 -13.52 -11.21
C ARG A 51 8.39 -14.78 -11.61
N ARG A 52 7.05 -14.75 -11.59
CA ARG A 52 6.24 -15.97 -11.71
C ARG A 52 5.11 -15.88 -12.72
N GLY A 53 4.69 -14.69 -13.10
CA GLY A 53 3.59 -14.51 -14.04
C GLY A 53 2.23 -15.00 -13.54
N LEU A 54 2.05 -15.12 -12.20
CA LEU A 54 0.84 -15.71 -11.60
C LEU A 54 -0.36 -14.76 -11.60
N VAL A 55 -0.12 -13.47 -11.73
CA VAL A 55 -1.17 -12.44 -11.63
C VAL A 55 -1.09 -11.47 -12.78
N TYR A 56 -2.24 -10.97 -13.23
CA TYR A 56 -2.32 -9.92 -14.24
C TYR A 56 -2.12 -8.55 -13.63
N ASN A 57 -2.72 -8.34 -12.47
CA ASN A 57 -2.60 -7.12 -11.69
C ASN A 57 -2.49 -7.48 -10.22
N VAL A 58 -1.69 -6.73 -9.51
CA VAL A 58 -1.58 -6.78 -8.05
C VAL A 58 -1.33 -5.39 -7.52
N GLU A 59 -2.11 -4.99 -6.56
CA GLU A 59 -2.01 -3.68 -5.92
C GLU A 59 -2.38 -3.76 -4.44
N SER A 60 -1.87 -2.84 -3.67
CA SER A 60 -2.30 -2.60 -2.31
C SER A 60 -2.83 -1.18 -2.17
N ASN A 61 -3.96 -1.05 -1.51
CA ASN A 61 -4.68 0.21 -1.34
C ASN A 61 -4.90 0.50 0.13
N LEU A 62 -4.69 1.75 0.50
CA LEU A 62 -4.99 2.30 1.81
C LEU A 62 -6.07 3.36 1.68
N THR A 63 -7.18 3.17 2.38
CA THR A 63 -8.23 4.17 2.52
C THR A 63 -8.34 4.56 3.98
N SER A 64 -8.19 5.85 4.27
CA SER A 64 -8.37 6.38 5.63
C SER A 64 -9.64 7.23 5.69
N TYR A 65 -10.52 6.88 6.61
CA TYR A 65 -11.71 7.63 6.97
C TYR A 65 -11.44 8.46 8.23
N THR A 66 -12.39 9.25 8.66
CA THR A 66 -12.25 10.09 9.87
C THR A 66 -12.23 9.28 11.17
N ASP A 67 -12.87 8.14 11.20
CA ASP A 67 -13.06 7.26 12.36
C ASP A 67 -12.32 5.93 12.24
N THR A 68 -11.98 5.49 11.02
CA THR A 68 -11.33 4.22 10.76
C THR A 68 -10.45 4.27 9.52
N GLY A 69 -9.89 3.15 9.12
CA GLY A 69 -9.19 2.97 7.85
C GLY A 69 -9.36 1.55 7.34
N ALA A 70 -9.14 1.36 6.04
CA ALA A 70 -9.10 0.04 5.41
C ALA A 70 -7.80 -0.14 4.63
N PHE A 71 -7.14 -1.27 4.83
CA PHE A 71 -5.99 -1.68 4.04
C PHE A 71 -6.34 -2.93 3.26
N CYS A 72 -6.19 -2.89 1.95
CA CYS A 72 -6.60 -3.96 1.06
C CYS A 72 -5.48 -4.32 0.10
N ILE A 73 -5.23 -5.61 -0.09
CA ILE A 73 -4.43 -6.13 -1.20
C ILE A 73 -5.39 -6.81 -2.18
N TYR A 74 -5.26 -6.43 -3.43
CA TYR A 74 -6.06 -6.97 -4.52
C TYR A 74 -5.14 -7.61 -5.57
N PHE A 75 -5.51 -8.80 -6.04
CA PHE A 75 -4.91 -9.39 -7.22
C PHE A 75 -5.89 -10.27 -8.00
N GLY A 76 -5.68 -10.34 -9.32
CA GLY A 76 -6.40 -11.23 -10.22
C GLY A 76 -5.49 -12.37 -10.69
N THR A 77 -5.94 -13.61 -10.51
CA THR A 77 -5.17 -14.82 -10.85
C THR A 77 -6.09 -15.93 -11.34
N ASP A 78 -5.52 -16.95 -11.95
CA ASP A 78 -6.26 -18.15 -12.33
C ASP A 78 -6.63 -18.99 -11.10
N PRO A 79 -7.74 -19.77 -11.17
CA PRO A 79 -8.22 -20.60 -10.05
C PRO A 79 -7.17 -21.50 -9.41
N GLU A 80 -6.28 -22.03 -10.22
CA GLU A 80 -5.25 -23.00 -9.81
C GLU A 80 -4.13 -22.33 -9.00
N ASP A 81 -3.89 -21.04 -9.23
CA ASP A 81 -2.78 -20.31 -8.64
C ASP A 81 -3.12 -19.54 -7.36
N VAL A 82 -4.40 -19.52 -6.95
CA VAL A 82 -4.86 -18.74 -5.79
C VAL A 82 -4.09 -19.04 -4.52
N ASP A 83 -3.98 -20.30 -4.16
CA ASP A 83 -3.32 -20.72 -2.92
C ASP A 83 -1.82 -20.36 -2.95
N THR A 84 -1.20 -20.43 -4.13
CA THR A 84 0.18 -20.04 -4.34
C THR A 84 0.35 -18.52 -4.17
N CYS A 85 -0.54 -17.74 -4.77
CA CYS A 85 -0.54 -16.27 -4.65
C CYS A 85 -0.77 -15.84 -3.19
N LEU A 86 -1.70 -16.46 -2.47
CA LEU A 86 -1.95 -16.20 -1.06
C LEU A 86 -0.70 -16.48 -0.22
N LYS A 87 -0.09 -17.65 -0.37
CA LYS A 87 1.14 -18.02 0.35
C LYS A 87 2.28 -17.03 0.11
N LEU A 88 2.44 -16.59 -1.13
CA LEU A 88 3.47 -15.60 -1.48
C LEU A 88 3.17 -14.23 -0.89
N THR A 89 1.92 -13.80 -0.90
CA THR A 89 1.49 -12.55 -0.28
C THR A 89 1.77 -12.56 1.22
N TYR A 90 1.31 -13.59 1.94
CA TYR A 90 1.60 -13.75 3.37
C TYR A 90 3.10 -13.80 3.67
N LYS A 91 3.88 -14.44 2.79
CA LYS A 91 5.35 -14.46 2.91
C LYS A 91 5.96 -13.06 2.83
N GLU A 92 5.51 -12.22 1.91
CA GLU A 92 6.01 -10.83 1.80
C GLU A 92 5.56 -9.99 3.00
N LEU A 93 4.32 -10.14 3.47
CA LEU A 93 3.86 -9.48 4.70
C LEU A 93 4.70 -9.89 5.91
N LYS A 94 4.96 -11.17 6.08
CA LYS A 94 5.83 -11.69 7.14
C LYS A 94 7.24 -11.10 7.05
N ARG A 95 7.82 -11.03 5.85
CA ARG A 95 9.14 -10.40 5.67
C ARG A 95 9.15 -8.93 6.06
N MET A 96 8.07 -8.19 5.87
CA MET A 96 7.97 -6.80 6.30
C MET A 96 7.90 -6.66 7.81
N ARG A 97 7.33 -7.64 8.51
CA ARG A 97 7.28 -7.68 9.99
C ARG A 97 8.59 -8.13 10.62
N ASP A 98 9.26 -9.12 10.00
CA ASP A 98 10.43 -9.78 10.61
C ASP A 98 11.75 -9.08 10.26
N MET A 99 11.79 -8.33 9.15
CA MET A 99 13.04 -7.78 8.62
C MET A 99 12.99 -6.26 8.56
N LYS A 100 13.74 -5.62 9.43
CA LYS A 100 13.98 -4.18 9.38
C LYS A 100 14.63 -3.77 8.06
N MET A 101 14.15 -2.71 7.46
CA MET A 101 14.74 -2.16 6.24
C MET A 101 16.13 -1.59 6.50
N THR A 102 17.04 -1.80 5.56
CA THR A 102 18.34 -1.11 5.58
C THR A 102 18.17 0.38 5.30
N SER A 103 19.13 1.20 5.73
CA SER A 103 19.11 2.64 5.46
C SER A 103 19.02 2.97 3.96
N SER A 104 19.72 2.20 3.13
CA SER A 104 19.67 2.35 1.68
C SER A 104 18.30 2.03 1.09
N GLN A 105 17.66 0.95 1.53
CA GLN A 105 16.31 0.57 1.09
C GLN A 105 15.27 1.61 1.50
N LEU A 106 15.36 2.09 2.73
CA LEU A 106 14.45 3.13 3.24
C LEU A 106 14.62 4.44 2.46
N ALA A 107 15.86 4.87 2.22
CA ALA A 107 16.14 6.09 1.45
C ALA A 107 15.60 5.99 0.02
N ALA A 108 15.76 4.84 -0.65
CA ALA A 108 15.23 4.60 -1.99
C ALA A 108 13.69 4.63 -2.00
N ALA A 109 13.04 3.99 -1.02
CA ALA A 109 11.59 3.98 -0.90
C ALA A 109 10.99 5.37 -0.66
N LYS A 110 11.61 6.17 0.23
CA LYS A 110 11.22 7.55 0.48
C LYS A 110 11.35 8.41 -0.78
N LYS A 111 12.50 8.32 -1.47
CA LYS A 111 12.75 9.05 -2.70
C LYS A 111 11.73 8.71 -3.79
N GLN A 112 11.40 7.43 -3.92
CA GLN A 112 10.38 6.97 -4.88
C GLN A 112 9.02 7.55 -4.54
N LEU A 113 8.57 7.47 -3.30
CA LEU A 113 7.26 7.99 -2.88
C LEU A 113 7.18 9.50 -3.06
N ILE A 114 8.21 10.26 -2.62
CA ILE A 114 8.26 11.71 -2.81
C ILE A 114 8.21 12.07 -4.29
N GLY A 115 8.96 11.36 -5.14
CA GLY A 115 8.92 11.58 -6.59
C GLY A 115 7.53 11.35 -7.18
N GLN A 116 6.83 10.30 -6.76
CA GLN A 116 5.46 10.02 -7.20
C GLN A 116 4.48 11.13 -6.76
N ILE A 117 4.60 11.61 -5.53
CA ILE A 117 3.77 12.71 -5.01
C ILE A 117 4.05 14.01 -5.78
N CYS A 118 5.32 14.32 -6.05
CA CYS A 118 5.68 15.49 -6.84
C CYS A 118 5.08 15.43 -8.25
N VAL A 119 5.22 14.31 -8.95
CA VAL A 119 4.62 14.14 -10.29
C VAL A 119 3.10 14.23 -10.25
N ALA A 120 2.47 13.64 -9.23
CA ALA A 120 1.02 13.74 -9.06
C ALA A 120 0.54 15.18 -8.79
N SER A 121 1.36 15.98 -8.13
CA SER A 121 1.03 17.40 -7.83
C SER A 121 1.06 18.32 -9.06
N ASP A 122 1.68 17.90 -10.16
CA ASP A 122 1.68 18.67 -11.42
C ASP A 122 0.30 18.63 -12.12
N ASN A 123 -0.57 17.71 -11.73
CA ASN A 123 -1.96 17.70 -12.18
C ASN A 123 -2.78 18.67 -11.31
N PHE A 124 -3.01 19.88 -11.82
CA PHE A 124 -3.70 20.95 -11.09
C PHE A 124 -5.13 20.61 -10.66
N GLU A 125 -5.87 19.86 -11.45
CA GLU A 125 -7.24 19.45 -11.13
C GLU A 125 -7.26 18.49 -9.93
N ASN A 126 -6.45 17.44 -9.98
CA ASN A 126 -6.33 16.50 -8.87
C ASN A 126 -5.76 17.16 -7.61
N ASN A 127 -4.84 18.10 -7.78
CA ASN A 127 -4.27 18.85 -6.66
C ASN A 127 -5.32 19.75 -6.00
N ALA A 128 -6.12 20.45 -6.78
CA ALA A 128 -7.21 21.29 -6.26
C ALA A 128 -8.24 20.45 -5.48
N LEU A 129 -8.65 19.29 -6.02
CA LEU A 129 -9.54 18.37 -5.33
C LEU A 129 -8.94 17.81 -4.03
N SER A 130 -7.65 17.48 -4.05
CA SER A 130 -6.94 17.00 -2.87
C SER A 130 -6.85 18.09 -1.79
N MET A 131 -6.53 19.31 -2.17
CA MET A 131 -6.50 20.47 -1.26
C MET A 131 -7.89 20.74 -0.65
N ALA A 132 -8.95 20.71 -1.46
CA ALA A 132 -10.32 20.87 -0.99
C ALA A 132 -10.71 19.80 0.04
N LYS A 133 -10.41 18.52 -0.24
CA LYS A 133 -10.64 17.42 0.70
C LYS A 133 -9.84 17.61 2.00
N THR A 134 -8.58 17.97 1.90
CA THR A 134 -7.72 18.24 3.07
C THR A 134 -8.27 19.37 3.91
N PHE A 135 -8.73 20.45 3.28
CA PHE A 135 -9.35 21.56 3.99
C PHE A 135 -10.66 21.16 4.69
N LEU A 136 -11.51 20.38 4.04
CA LEU A 136 -12.76 19.91 4.64
C LEU A 136 -12.54 19.00 5.86
N HIS A 137 -11.51 18.16 5.83
CA HIS A 137 -11.24 17.23 6.93
C HIS A 137 -10.43 17.86 8.07
N TYR A 138 -9.47 18.73 7.76
CA TYR A 138 -8.49 19.22 8.74
C TYR A 138 -8.59 20.73 9.00
N ASN A 139 -9.41 21.45 8.23
CA ASN A 139 -9.48 22.92 8.24
C ASN A 139 -8.11 23.60 8.07
N LYS A 140 -7.21 22.95 7.33
CA LYS A 140 -5.83 23.38 7.07
C LYS A 140 -5.44 23.01 5.65
N PHE A 141 -4.56 23.82 5.07
CA PHE A 141 -3.86 23.47 3.83
C PHE A 141 -2.52 22.81 4.19
N GLU A 142 -2.29 21.60 3.72
CA GLU A 142 -0.97 20.99 3.81
C GLU A 142 -0.15 21.34 2.56
N ASN A 143 0.97 22.00 2.77
CA ASN A 143 1.94 22.25 1.70
C ASN A 143 2.68 20.93 1.38
N LEU A 144 2.92 20.67 0.11
CA LEU A 144 3.71 19.53 -0.38
C LEU A 144 5.04 19.36 0.39
N ALA A 145 5.74 20.47 0.67
CA ALA A 145 6.99 20.44 1.43
C ALA A 145 6.83 19.87 2.85
N VAL A 146 5.67 20.07 3.49
CA VAL A 146 5.38 19.53 4.83
C VAL A 146 5.18 18.02 4.73
N VAL A 147 4.45 17.55 3.72
CA VAL A 147 4.25 16.12 3.46
C VAL A 147 5.59 15.42 3.18
N CYS A 148 6.43 16.01 2.33
CA CYS A 148 7.76 15.47 2.02
C CYS A 148 8.63 15.37 3.28
N LYS A 149 8.69 16.40 4.12
CA LYS A 149 9.43 16.38 5.38
C LYS A 149 8.94 15.29 6.34
N ARG A 150 7.62 15.07 6.40
CA ARG A 150 7.05 14.00 7.22
C ARG A 150 7.50 12.61 6.74
N ILE A 151 7.53 12.40 5.41
CA ILE A 151 8.05 11.15 4.82
C ILE A 151 9.56 11.01 5.07
N GLU A 152 10.33 12.09 4.93
CA GLU A 152 11.77 12.08 5.19
C GLU A 152 12.12 11.77 6.64
N ALA A 153 11.28 12.18 7.59
CA ALA A 153 11.48 11.94 9.01
C ALA A 153 11.26 10.48 9.44
N LEU A 154 10.53 9.67 8.65
CA LEU A 154 10.25 8.26 8.98
C LEU A 154 11.54 7.47 9.17
N THR A 155 11.56 6.62 10.18
CA THR A 155 12.66 5.70 10.47
C THR A 155 12.32 4.27 10.03
N ALA A 156 13.31 3.40 10.00
CA ALA A 156 13.10 1.98 9.74
C ALA A 156 12.39 1.28 10.91
N ASP A 157 12.49 1.85 12.11
CA ASP A 157 11.78 1.35 13.29
C ASP A 157 10.30 1.68 13.22
N ASP A 158 9.93 2.89 12.81
CA ASP A 158 8.52 3.28 12.60
C ASP A 158 7.85 2.34 11.59
N LEU A 159 8.54 2.01 10.49
CA LEU A 159 8.01 1.09 9.50
C LEU A 159 7.87 -0.33 10.03
N LEU A 160 8.83 -0.81 10.83
CA LEU A 160 8.79 -2.13 11.41
C LEU A 160 7.66 -2.25 12.45
N GLU A 161 7.47 -1.23 13.29
CA GLU A 161 6.38 -1.14 14.26
C GLU A 161 5.03 -1.21 13.56
N VAL A 162 4.82 -0.34 12.57
CA VAL A 162 3.57 -0.29 11.79
C VAL A 162 3.33 -1.61 11.03
N ALA A 163 4.37 -2.23 10.47
CA ALA A 163 4.23 -3.52 9.80
C ALA A 163 3.78 -4.62 10.77
N ASN A 164 4.30 -4.63 12.00
CA ASN A 164 3.88 -5.60 13.02
C ASN A 164 2.44 -5.37 13.49
N GLU A 165 2.02 -4.12 13.65
CA GLU A 165 0.65 -3.80 14.01
C GLU A 165 -0.35 -4.14 12.90
N MET A 166 0.03 -3.88 11.63
CA MET A 166 -0.90 -3.95 10.50
C MET A 166 -0.98 -5.32 9.84
N PHE A 167 0.12 -6.08 9.82
CA PHE A 167 0.22 -7.31 9.05
C PHE A 167 0.28 -8.58 9.91
N ALA A 168 -0.12 -8.52 11.17
CA ALA A 168 -0.27 -9.70 12.01
C ALA A 168 -1.39 -10.60 11.47
N GLU A 169 -1.12 -11.90 11.34
CA GLU A 169 -2.02 -12.84 10.64
C GLU A 169 -3.41 -12.93 11.26
N GLU A 170 -3.49 -12.76 12.57
CA GLU A 170 -4.73 -12.78 13.35
C GLU A 170 -5.74 -11.68 12.98
N TYR A 171 -5.25 -10.61 12.33
CA TYR A 171 -6.08 -9.47 11.90
C TYR A 171 -6.35 -9.47 10.38
N LEU A 172 -5.93 -10.51 9.67
CA LEU A 172 -6.06 -10.58 8.23
C LEU A 172 -7.30 -11.38 7.82
N SER A 173 -8.16 -10.78 7.02
CA SER A 173 -9.31 -11.42 6.42
C SER A 173 -9.07 -11.67 4.93
N THR A 174 -9.44 -12.84 4.44
CA THR A 174 -9.30 -13.20 3.02
C THR A 174 -10.65 -13.40 2.39
N LEU A 175 -10.90 -12.70 1.28
CA LEU A 175 -12.10 -12.84 0.49
C LEU A 175 -11.74 -13.34 -0.92
N ILE A 176 -12.34 -14.44 -1.35
CA ILE A 176 -12.12 -15.07 -2.64
C ILE A 176 -13.42 -15.06 -3.43
N TYR A 177 -13.46 -14.35 -4.56
CA TYR A 177 -14.55 -14.43 -5.53
C TYR A 177 -14.27 -15.55 -6.53
N ARG A 178 -15.27 -16.38 -6.78
CA ARG A 178 -15.24 -17.48 -7.75
C ARG A 178 -16.23 -17.25 -8.88
#